data_06c825ff4bc6b246ea85ef957e5c460d
#
_entry.id   06c825ff4bc6b246ea85ef957e5c460d
#
_cell.length_a   1.000
_cell.length_b   1.000
_cell.length_c   1.000
_cell.angle_alpha   90.00
_cell.angle_beta   90.00
_cell.angle_gamma   90.00
#
_symmetry.space_group_name_H-M   'P 1'
#
loop_
_entity.id
_entity.type
_entity.pdbx_description
1 polymer ?
#
loop_
_entity_poly.entity_id
_entity_poly.type
_entity_poly.pdbx_seq_one_letter_code
_entity_poly.pdbx_strand_id
1 'polypeptide(L)'
;MIDVVYILFAAKVGMLGAIPGGLDIEKTYQLIDLYVQECERMQTIESVKSLQYAMIQDFCRRTGDIRIPEGISSEVYSCMNYIRGHINEPINIEDVAKQIHRSSSYTMKCFKDELGINMGAYITRCKLEEAKSLLTYSDKSLAEIADYLCFSSQSYFQNVFKKKYNVTPMQYRKQTQHLQNTQ
;
A
#
# COMPACT_ATOMS: atom_id res chain seq x y z
N MET A 1 -8.91 -21.94 -19.82
CA MET A 1 -8.84 -21.35 -18.46
C MET A 1 -7.86 -20.22 -18.58
N ILE A 2 -8.35 -18.98 -18.73
CA ILE A 2 -7.50 -17.80 -18.87
C ILE A 2 -6.90 -17.59 -17.48
N ASP A 3 -5.58 -17.46 -17.45
CA ASP A 3 -4.81 -17.51 -16.22
C ASP A 3 -5.15 -16.29 -15.34
N VAL A 4 -6.09 -16.48 -14.40
CA VAL A 4 -6.46 -15.48 -13.37
C VAL A 4 -5.21 -14.95 -12.65
N VAL A 5 -4.17 -15.80 -12.55
CA VAL A 5 -2.85 -15.45 -12.03
C VAL A 5 -2.20 -14.29 -12.83
N TYR A 6 -2.39 -14.25 -14.15
CA TYR A 6 -1.80 -13.19 -15.00
C TYR A 6 -2.47 -11.84 -14.76
N ILE A 7 -3.77 -11.84 -14.49
CA ILE A 7 -4.56 -10.63 -14.24
C ILE A 7 -4.27 -10.09 -12.84
N LEU A 8 -4.21 -10.98 -11.86
CA LEU A 8 -3.78 -10.65 -10.51
C LEU A 8 -2.35 -10.10 -10.49
N PHE A 9 -1.46 -10.63 -11.33
CA PHE A 9 -0.10 -10.11 -11.50
C PHE A 9 -0.09 -8.71 -12.13
N ALA A 10 -0.87 -8.49 -13.19
CA ALA A 10 -0.97 -7.18 -13.84
C ALA A 10 -1.62 -6.14 -12.91
N ALA A 11 -2.66 -6.51 -12.15
CA ALA A 11 -3.26 -5.69 -11.13
C ALA A 11 -2.25 -5.34 -10.02
N LYS A 12 -1.45 -6.32 -9.58
CA LYS A 12 -0.41 -6.13 -8.57
C LYS A 12 0.73 -5.22 -9.07
N VAL A 13 1.13 -5.35 -10.32
CA VAL A 13 2.13 -4.45 -10.95
C VAL A 13 1.58 -3.04 -11.08
N GLY A 14 0.32 -2.87 -11.49
CA GLY A 14 -0.37 -1.58 -11.53
C GLY A 14 -0.45 -0.95 -10.14
N MET A 15 -0.75 -1.75 -9.11
CA MET A 15 -0.78 -1.33 -7.71
C MET A 15 0.61 -0.88 -7.22
N LEU A 16 1.66 -1.64 -7.51
CA LEU A 16 3.04 -1.27 -7.15
C LEU A 16 3.49 0.03 -7.83
N GLY A 17 3.01 0.30 -9.05
CA GLY A 17 3.24 1.58 -9.74
C GLY A 17 2.38 2.73 -9.22
N ALA A 18 1.19 2.45 -8.71
CA ALA A 18 0.24 3.45 -8.23
C ALA A 18 0.53 3.94 -6.80
N ILE A 19 1.01 3.04 -5.92
CA ILE A 19 1.32 3.37 -4.52
C ILE A 19 2.46 4.38 -4.39
N PRO A 20 3.62 4.22 -5.05
CA PRO A 20 4.66 5.25 -5.08
C PRO A 20 4.17 6.57 -5.68
N GLY A 21 3.24 6.52 -6.63
CA GLY A 21 2.58 7.69 -7.21
C GLY A 21 1.59 8.39 -6.26
N GLY A 22 1.37 7.87 -5.03
CA GLY A 22 0.53 8.50 -4.01
C GLY A 22 -0.96 8.12 -4.07
N LEU A 23 -1.32 7.10 -4.84
CA LEU A 23 -2.69 6.59 -4.83
C LEU A 23 -3.01 6.02 -3.44
N ASP A 24 -4.22 6.30 -2.96
CA ASP A 24 -4.73 5.73 -1.71
C ASP A 24 -4.85 4.21 -1.84
N ILE A 25 -4.28 3.49 -0.86
CA ILE A 25 -4.21 2.02 -0.89
C ILE A 25 -5.61 1.42 -0.95
N GLU A 26 -6.56 1.94 -0.18
CA GLU A 26 -7.93 1.42 -0.11
C GLU A 26 -8.66 1.61 -1.46
N LYS A 27 -8.53 2.78 -2.07
CA LYS A 27 -9.07 3.04 -3.42
C LYS A 27 -8.42 2.18 -4.49
N THR A 28 -7.13 1.89 -4.33
CA THR A 28 -6.40 1.02 -5.26
C THR A 28 -6.90 -0.41 -5.18
N TYR A 29 -7.14 -0.96 -3.99
CA TYR A 29 -7.74 -2.29 -3.83
C TYR A 29 -9.17 -2.36 -4.37
N GLN A 30 -10.02 -1.36 -4.10
CA GLN A 30 -11.37 -1.28 -4.67
C GLN A 30 -11.35 -1.29 -6.20
N LEU A 31 -10.40 -0.59 -6.81
CA LEU A 31 -10.20 -0.61 -8.26
C LEU A 31 -9.78 -1.99 -8.77
N ILE A 32 -8.87 -2.65 -8.07
CA ILE A 32 -8.43 -4.01 -8.42
C ILE A 32 -9.60 -4.98 -8.36
N ASP A 33 -10.41 -4.92 -7.31
CA ASP A 33 -11.59 -5.78 -7.17
C ASP A 33 -12.58 -5.56 -8.31
N LEU A 34 -12.81 -4.30 -8.72
CA LEU A 34 -13.62 -3.98 -9.89
C LEU A 34 -13.08 -4.62 -11.17
N TYR A 35 -11.77 -4.50 -11.42
CA TYR A 35 -11.14 -5.09 -12.60
C TYR A 35 -11.14 -6.63 -12.58
N VAL A 36 -11.00 -7.24 -11.40
CA VAL A 36 -11.11 -8.70 -11.24
C VAL A 36 -12.53 -9.16 -11.58
N GLN A 37 -13.57 -8.50 -11.05
CA GLN A 37 -14.97 -8.82 -11.36
C GLN A 37 -15.28 -8.63 -12.84
N GLU A 38 -14.79 -7.57 -13.46
CA GLU A 38 -14.94 -7.37 -14.90
C GLU A 38 -14.27 -8.49 -15.70
N CYS A 39 -13.09 -8.94 -15.24
CA CYS A 39 -12.38 -10.03 -15.89
C CYS A 39 -13.12 -11.37 -15.82
N GLU A 40 -13.77 -11.67 -14.70
CA GLU A 40 -14.58 -12.87 -14.54
C GLU A 40 -15.76 -12.93 -15.52
N ARG A 41 -16.22 -11.78 -15.99
CA ARG A 41 -17.29 -11.66 -17.02
C ARG A 41 -16.79 -11.81 -18.45
N MET A 42 -15.48 -11.78 -18.68
CA MET A 42 -14.91 -11.84 -20.03
C MET A 42 -14.86 -13.27 -20.56
N GLN A 43 -15.33 -13.47 -21.79
CA GLN A 43 -15.39 -14.78 -22.41
C GLN A 43 -14.29 -15.03 -23.44
N THR A 44 -13.57 -13.99 -23.89
CA THR A 44 -12.55 -14.11 -24.92
C THR A 44 -11.21 -13.55 -24.46
N ILE A 45 -10.12 -14.09 -25.04
CA ILE A 45 -8.74 -13.61 -24.78
C ILE A 45 -8.57 -12.15 -25.20
N GLU A 46 -9.22 -11.74 -26.28
CA GLU A 46 -9.14 -10.37 -26.79
C GLU A 46 -9.79 -9.36 -25.84
N SER A 47 -10.95 -9.72 -25.25
CA SER A 47 -11.60 -8.87 -24.25
C SER A 47 -10.77 -8.74 -22.99
N VAL A 48 -10.09 -9.80 -22.53
CA VAL A 48 -9.18 -9.75 -21.39
C VAL A 48 -7.96 -8.86 -21.66
N LYS A 49 -7.36 -8.95 -22.85
CA LYS A 49 -6.25 -8.07 -23.26
C LYS A 49 -6.69 -6.60 -23.30
N SER A 50 -7.88 -6.33 -23.82
CA SER A 50 -8.44 -4.98 -23.87
C SER A 50 -8.68 -4.41 -22.49
N LEU A 51 -9.21 -5.23 -21.56
CA LEU A 51 -9.40 -4.85 -20.15
C LEU A 51 -8.05 -4.59 -19.47
N GLN A 52 -7.05 -5.45 -19.68
CA GLN A 52 -5.70 -5.25 -19.14
C GLN A 52 -5.08 -3.93 -19.61
N TYR A 53 -5.23 -3.61 -20.89
CA TYR A 53 -4.75 -2.34 -21.42
C TYR A 53 -5.47 -1.15 -20.80
N ALA A 54 -6.80 -1.21 -20.70
CA ALA A 54 -7.62 -0.18 -20.07
C ALA A 54 -7.25 0.03 -18.60
N MET A 55 -6.99 -1.06 -17.86
CA MET A 55 -6.55 -1.03 -16.48
C MET A 55 -5.20 -0.30 -16.34
N ILE A 56 -4.21 -0.66 -17.16
CA ILE A 56 -2.89 -0.01 -17.13
C ILE A 56 -3.03 1.49 -17.44
N GLN A 57 -3.80 1.85 -18.45
CA GLN A 57 -4.05 3.25 -18.83
C GLN A 57 -4.72 4.03 -17.68
N ASP A 58 -5.73 3.44 -17.01
CA ASP A 58 -6.42 4.07 -15.91
C ASP A 58 -5.51 4.29 -14.70
N PHE A 59 -4.68 3.30 -14.34
CA PHE A 59 -3.70 3.45 -13.28
C PHE A 59 -2.63 4.51 -13.61
N CYS A 60 -2.09 4.51 -14.84
CA CYS A 60 -1.13 5.52 -15.29
C CYS A 60 -1.73 6.93 -15.25
N ARG A 61 -2.98 7.10 -15.69
CA ARG A 61 -3.68 8.38 -15.62
C ARG A 61 -3.86 8.85 -14.20
N ARG A 62 -4.33 7.98 -13.30
CA ARG A 62 -4.56 8.31 -11.88
C ARG A 62 -3.26 8.64 -11.15
N THR A 63 -2.16 7.97 -11.48
CA THR A 63 -0.83 8.31 -10.93
C THR A 63 -0.27 9.61 -11.50
N GLY A 64 -0.54 9.91 -12.76
CA GLY A 64 -0.15 11.18 -13.40
C GLY A 64 -0.91 12.41 -12.86
N ASP A 65 -2.15 12.22 -12.39
CA ASP A 65 -2.98 13.28 -11.82
C ASP A 65 -2.69 13.54 -10.32
N ILE A 66 -1.81 12.76 -9.70
CA ILE A 66 -1.48 12.91 -8.29
C ILE A 66 -0.59 14.15 -8.12
N ARG A 67 -1.19 15.21 -7.60
CA ARG A 67 -0.49 16.42 -7.21
C ARG A 67 0.12 16.28 -5.82
N ILE A 68 1.27 16.92 -5.62
CA ILE A 68 1.84 17.08 -4.28
C ILE A 68 0.79 17.82 -3.42
N PRO A 69 0.39 17.26 -2.26
CA PRO A 69 -0.58 17.93 -1.40
C PRO A 69 -0.13 19.35 -1.03
N GLU A 70 -1.07 20.28 -0.92
CA GLU A 70 -0.76 21.64 -0.47
C GLU A 70 -0.04 21.62 0.88
N GLY A 71 1.00 22.43 1.01
CA GLY A 71 1.80 22.50 2.22
C GLY A 71 2.89 21.42 2.36
N ILE A 72 3.04 20.53 1.38
CA ILE A 72 4.09 19.50 1.36
C ILE A 72 5.12 19.86 0.27
N SER A 73 6.39 19.90 0.63
CA SER A 73 7.46 20.10 -0.32
C SER A 73 7.70 18.87 -1.19
N SER A 74 8.30 19.06 -2.37
CA SER A 74 8.70 17.96 -3.25
C SER A 74 9.72 17.02 -2.59
N GLU A 75 10.57 17.54 -1.71
CA GLU A 75 11.55 16.78 -0.93
C GLU A 75 10.83 15.82 0.04
N VAL A 76 9.90 16.33 0.85
CA VAL A 76 9.13 15.50 1.79
C VAL A 76 8.22 14.53 1.05
N TYR A 77 7.62 14.94 -0.06
CA TYR A 77 6.80 14.04 -0.89
C TYR A 77 7.62 12.89 -1.48
N SER A 78 8.86 13.15 -1.94
CA SER A 78 9.79 12.10 -2.40
C SER A 78 10.12 11.11 -1.28
N CYS A 79 10.36 11.59 -0.06
CA CYS A 79 10.57 10.73 1.11
C CYS A 79 9.34 9.84 1.38
N MET A 80 8.13 10.42 1.32
CA MET A 80 6.89 9.68 1.52
C MET A 80 6.73 8.56 0.47
N ASN A 81 7.02 8.84 -0.79
CA ASN A 81 6.92 7.86 -1.87
C ASN A 81 7.96 6.74 -1.72
N TYR A 82 9.19 7.09 -1.37
CA TYR A 82 10.22 6.09 -1.08
C TYR A 82 9.79 5.16 0.05
N ILE A 83 9.31 5.71 1.17
CA ILE A 83 8.83 4.91 2.32
C ILE A 83 7.70 3.97 1.89
N ARG A 84 6.70 4.46 1.15
CA ARG A 84 5.58 3.64 0.68
C ARG A 84 6.02 2.51 -0.25
N GLY A 85 6.98 2.77 -1.13
CA GLY A 85 7.51 1.75 -2.05
C GLY A 85 8.37 0.67 -1.39
N HIS A 86 8.86 0.90 -0.15
CA HIS A 86 9.80 0.01 0.54
C HIS A 86 9.29 -0.48 1.90
N ILE A 87 7.97 -0.46 2.14
CA ILE A 87 7.39 -0.84 3.45
C ILE A 87 7.62 -2.31 3.84
N ASN A 88 7.87 -3.16 2.86
CA ASN A 88 8.21 -4.58 3.01
C ASN A 88 9.71 -4.85 3.13
N GLU A 89 10.50 -3.80 3.32
CA GLU A 89 11.94 -3.87 3.52
C GLU A 89 12.34 -3.12 4.81
N PRO A 90 13.53 -3.41 5.36
CA PRO A 90 14.08 -2.60 6.45
C PRO A 90 14.39 -1.18 5.94
N ILE A 91 13.59 -0.19 6.36
CA ILE A 91 13.79 1.20 5.96
C ILE A 91 14.82 1.86 6.88
N ASN A 92 15.95 2.30 6.30
CA ASN A 92 16.93 3.12 6.96
C ASN A 92 16.69 4.61 6.63
N ILE A 93 16.76 5.49 7.63
CA ILE A 93 16.57 6.94 7.46
C ILE A 93 17.63 7.53 6.51
N GLU A 94 18.84 6.99 6.51
CA GLU A 94 19.90 7.42 5.58
C GLU A 94 19.51 7.18 4.11
N ASP A 95 18.87 6.06 3.81
CA ASP A 95 18.44 5.75 2.45
C ASP A 95 17.29 6.64 2.00
N VAL A 96 16.37 6.99 2.91
CA VAL A 96 15.33 7.99 2.66
C VAL A 96 15.96 9.36 2.37
N ALA A 97 16.96 9.77 3.14
CA ALA A 97 17.63 11.08 2.99
C ALA A 97 18.43 11.17 1.67
N LYS A 98 18.99 10.06 1.19
CA LYS A 98 19.66 9.99 -0.12
C LYS A 98 18.72 10.32 -1.28
N GLN A 99 17.41 10.02 -1.17
CA GLN A 99 16.43 10.31 -2.23
C GLN A 99 16.31 11.80 -2.53
N ILE A 100 16.60 12.63 -1.55
CA ILE A 100 16.52 14.09 -1.66
C ILE A 100 17.90 14.78 -1.58
N HIS A 101 18.98 13.98 -1.59
CA HIS A 101 20.37 14.46 -1.50
C HIS A 101 20.63 15.37 -0.28
N ARG A 102 20.06 15.00 0.87
CA ARG A 102 20.18 15.76 2.14
C ARG A 102 20.72 14.86 3.27
N SER A 103 21.10 15.48 4.38
CA SER A 103 21.46 14.75 5.59
C SER A 103 20.22 14.16 6.28
N SER A 104 20.40 13.05 6.99
CA SER A 104 19.32 12.42 7.79
C SER A 104 18.69 13.39 8.80
N SER A 105 19.50 14.21 9.45
CA SER A 105 19.03 15.21 10.43
C SER A 105 18.13 16.27 9.78
N TYR A 106 18.53 16.81 8.62
CA TYR A 106 17.72 17.75 7.86
C TYR A 106 16.40 17.09 7.42
N THR A 107 16.49 15.91 6.84
CA THR A 107 15.34 15.15 6.33
C THR A 107 14.31 14.87 7.43
N MET A 108 14.77 14.40 8.60
CA MET A 108 13.89 14.15 9.75
C MET A 108 13.20 15.41 10.25
N LYS A 109 13.93 16.54 10.28
CA LYS A 109 13.38 17.83 10.71
C LYS A 109 12.29 18.31 9.74
N CYS A 110 12.59 18.43 8.45
CA CYS A 110 11.62 18.87 7.44
C CYS A 110 10.39 17.96 7.42
N PHE A 111 10.61 16.64 7.47
CA PHE A 111 9.51 15.67 7.49
C PHE A 111 8.57 15.87 8.69
N LYS A 112 9.13 16.14 9.89
CA LYS A 112 8.35 16.42 11.09
C LYS A 112 7.66 17.77 11.03
N ASP A 113 8.33 18.79 10.54
CA ASP A 113 7.80 20.16 10.47
C ASP A 113 6.61 20.24 9.51
N GLU A 114 6.67 19.57 8.35
CA GLU A 114 5.62 19.59 7.34
C GLU A 114 4.47 18.60 7.62
N LEU A 115 4.75 17.40 8.16
CA LEU A 115 3.74 16.38 8.40
C LEU A 115 3.23 16.32 9.84
N GLY A 116 3.82 17.06 10.76
CA GLY A 116 3.47 17.05 12.18
C GLY A 116 3.80 15.76 12.93
N ILE A 117 4.39 14.76 12.24
CA ILE A 117 4.76 13.45 12.81
C ILE A 117 6.19 13.09 12.44
N ASN A 118 6.88 12.35 13.30
CA ASN A 118 8.23 11.89 12.97
C ASN A 118 8.18 10.75 11.93
N MET A 119 9.29 10.57 11.22
CA MET A 119 9.42 9.61 10.12
C MET A 119 9.15 8.15 10.57
N GLY A 120 9.62 7.76 11.76
CA GLY A 120 9.35 6.40 12.28
C GLY A 120 7.86 6.15 12.54
N ALA A 121 7.13 7.15 13.03
CA ALA A 121 5.68 7.06 13.20
C ALA A 121 4.96 6.99 11.84
N TYR A 122 5.46 7.70 10.83
CA TYR A 122 4.94 7.63 9.47
C TYR A 122 5.17 6.24 8.84
N ILE A 123 6.38 5.69 8.95
CA ILE A 123 6.71 4.33 8.49
C ILE A 123 5.78 3.31 9.14
N THR A 124 5.63 3.39 10.48
CA THR A 124 4.74 2.49 11.22
C THR A 124 3.29 2.63 10.74
N ARG A 125 2.82 3.86 10.47
CA ARG A 125 1.48 4.10 9.93
C ARG A 125 1.30 3.43 8.57
N CYS A 126 2.25 3.60 7.63
CA CYS A 126 2.19 2.97 6.32
C CYS A 126 2.16 1.43 6.43
N LYS A 127 3.01 0.85 7.29
CA LYS A 127 3.02 -0.60 7.55
C LYS A 127 1.69 -1.10 8.11
N LEU A 128 1.05 -0.33 8.99
CA LEU A 128 -0.23 -0.70 9.58
C LEU A 128 -1.39 -0.60 8.58
N GLU A 129 -1.36 0.37 7.65
CA GLU A 129 -2.35 0.45 6.56
C GLU A 129 -2.21 -0.75 5.62
N GLU A 130 -0.98 -1.12 5.24
CA GLU A 130 -0.74 -2.33 4.45
C GLU A 130 -1.15 -3.60 5.20
N ALA A 131 -0.91 -3.66 6.52
CA ALA A 131 -1.36 -4.78 7.34
C ALA A 131 -2.89 -4.96 7.31
N LYS A 132 -3.68 -3.87 7.28
CA LYS A 132 -5.14 -3.95 7.10
C LYS A 132 -5.51 -4.63 5.78
N SER A 133 -4.85 -4.23 4.70
CA SER A 133 -5.06 -4.82 3.38
C SER A 133 -4.73 -6.32 3.37
N LEU A 134 -3.58 -6.70 3.93
CA LEU A 134 -3.18 -8.10 4.04
C LEU A 134 -4.13 -8.93 4.93
N LEU A 135 -4.64 -8.34 6.01
CA LEU A 135 -5.62 -9.00 6.89
C LEU A 135 -6.97 -9.20 6.20
N THR A 136 -7.34 -8.32 5.30
CA THR A 136 -8.62 -8.36 4.57
C THR A 136 -8.55 -9.29 3.35
N TYR A 137 -7.47 -9.21 2.58
CA TYR A 137 -7.39 -9.79 1.23
C TYR A 137 -6.40 -10.95 1.11
N SER A 138 -5.79 -11.42 2.21
CA SER A 138 -4.88 -12.56 2.17
C SER A 138 -5.07 -13.50 3.34
N ASP A 139 -4.67 -14.77 3.13
CA ASP A 139 -4.69 -15.82 4.15
C ASP A 139 -3.39 -15.87 4.98
N LYS A 140 -2.50 -14.89 4.82
CA LYS A 140 -1.23 -14.82 5.57
C LYS A 140 -1.50 -14.84 7.07
N SER A 141 -0.73 -15.64 7.81
CA SER A 141 -0.73 -15.63 9.26
C SER A 141 -0.25 -14.28 9.81
N LEU A 142 -0.54 -14.00 11.06
CA LEU A 142 -0.06 -12.76 11.72
C LEU A 142 1.47 -12.69 11.80
N ALA A 143 2.15 -13.85 11.89
CA ALA A 143 3.60 -13.94 11.85
C ALA A 143 4.13 -13.54 10.47
N GLU A 144 3.58 -14.14 9.41
CA GLU A 144 3.97 -13.80 8.03
C GLU A 144 3.72 -12.33 7.68
N ILE A 145 2.62 -11.73 8.16
CA ILE A 145 2.35 -10.30 7.97
C ILE A 145 3.39 -9.45 8.71
N ALA A 146 3.73 -9.81 9.96
CA ALA A 146 4.73 -9.09 10.74
C ALA A 146 6.11 -9.16 10.08
N ASP A 147 6.50 -10.33 9.60
CA ASP A 147 7.77 -10.55 8.90
C ASP A 147 7.79 -9.81 7.55
N TYR A 148 6.74 -9.94 6.75
CA TYR A 148 6.63 -9.25 5.46
C TYR A 148 6.74 -7.73 5.58
N LEU A 149 6.14 -7.15 6.63
CA LEU A 149 6.21 -5.71 6.90
C LEU A 149 7.40 -5.31 7.78
N CYS A 150 8.35 -6.21 7.99
CA CYS A 150 9.55 -5.94 8.79
C CYS A 150 9.26 -5.30 10.15
N PHE A 151 8.26 -5.84 10.87
CA PHE A 151 8.13 -5.55 12.30
C PHE A 151 9.13 -6.37 13.10
N SER A 152 9.65 -5.82 14.19
CA SER A 152 10.64 -6.49 15.04
C SER A 152 10.14 -7.80 15.66
N SER A 153 8.82 -7.98 15.79
CA SER A 153 8.17 -9.21 16.21
C SER A 153 6.66 -9.16 15.93
N GLN A 154 6.03 -10.35 15.85
CA GLN A 154 4.57 -10.46 15.77
C GLN A 154 3.88 -9.78 16.96
N SER A 155 4.42 -9.91 18.17
CA SER A 155 3.86 -9.29 19.38
C SER A 155 3.89 -7.76 19.30
N TYR A 156 4.98 -7.19 18.81
CA TYR A 156 5.08 -5.75 18.59
C TYR A 156 4.07 -5.28 17.54
N PHE A 157 3.96 -5.97 16.41
CA PHE A 157 2.94 -5.71 15.40
C PHE A 157 1.53 -5.68 15.99
N GLN A 158 1.14 -6.74 16.73
CA GLN A 158 -0.18 -6.84 17.34
C GLN A 158 -0.47 -5.67 18.30
N ASN A 159 0.52 -5.29 19.11
CA ASN A 159 0.39 -4.18 20.05
C ASN A 159 0.20 -2.83 19.37
N VAL A 160 1.01 -2.51 18.34
CA VAL A 160 0.89 -1.23 17.62
C VAL A 160 -0.38 -1.17 16.78
N PHE A 161 -0.81 -2.30 16.21
CA PHE A 161 -2.06 -2.41 15.47
C PHE A 161 -3.26 -2.16 16.40
N LYS A 162 -3.33 -2.87 17.53
CA LYS A 162 -4.38 -2.67 18.53
C LYS A 162 -4.42 -1.24 19.07
N LYS A 163 -3.25 -0.64 19.32
CA LYS A 163 -3.14 0.76 19.76
C LYS A 163 -3.70 1.73 18.72
N LYS A 164 -3.50 1.46 17.43
CA LYS A 164 -3.95 2.34 16.35
C LYS A 164 -5.43 2.19 16.02
N TYR A 165 -5.95 0.94 16.00
CA TYR A 165 -7.30 0.66 15.50
C TYR A 165 -8.29 0.21 16.58
N ASN A 166 -7.86 0.12 17.85
CA ASN A 166 -8.65 -0.32 19.01
C ASN A 166 -9.18 -1.76 18.91
N VAL A 167 -8.75 -2.54 17.94
CA VAL A 167 -9.05 -3.96 17.75
C VAL A 167 -7.75 -4.73 17.47
N THR A 168 -7.73 -6.03 17.84
CA THR A 168 -6.58 -6.86 17.48
C THR A 168 -6.60 -7.20 15.98
N PRO A 169 -5.43 -7.52 15.35
CA PRO A 169 -5.38 -7.94 13.97
C PRO A 169 -6.34 -9.12 13.66
N MET A 170 -6.46 -10.09 14.57
CA MET A 170 -7.36 -11.23 14.39
C MET A 170 -8.84 -10.82 14.44
N GLN A 171 -9.20 -9.91 15.35
CA GLN A 171 -10.57 -9.35 15.40
C GLN A 171 -10.89 -8.57 14.12
N TYR A 172 -9.94 -7.76 13.65
CA TYR A 172 -10.07 -7.03 12.40
C TYR A 172 -10.32 -7.96 11.21
N ARG A 173 -9.51 -9.02 11.07
CA ARG A 173 -9.69 -10.04 10.03
C ARG A 173 -11.08 -10.66 10.05
N LYS A 174 -11.55 -11.09 11.23
CA LYS A 174 -12.89 -11.68 11.36
C LYS A 174 -14.00 -10.72 10.93
N GLN A 175 -13.89 -9.45 11.30
CA GLN A 175 -14.87 -8.43 10.94
C GLN A 175 -14.93 -8.21 9.43
N THR A 176 -13.79 -8.14 8.75
CA THR A 176 -13.71 -7.91 7.30
C THR A 176 -14.15 -9.11 6.49
N GLN A 177 -13.80 -10.34 6.90
CA GLN A 177 -14.24 -11.56 6.23
C GLN A 177 -15.76 -11.82 6.36
N HIS A 178 -16.37 -11.45 7.47
CA HIS A 178 -17.82 -11.53 7.62
C HIS A 178 -18.57 -10.60 6.64
N LEU A 179 -18.02 -9.43 6.36
CA LEU A 179 -18.61 -8.47 5.42
C LEU A 179 -18.54 -8.96 3.97
N GLN A 180 -17.50 -9.71 3.60
CA GLN A 180 -17.33 -10.28 2.26
C GLN A 180 -18.25 -11.50 2.01
N ASN A 181 -18.56 -12.29 3.06
CA ASN A 181 -19.42 -13.47 2.94
C ASN A 181 -20.93 -13.15 2.99
N THR A 182 -21.31 -11.89 3.17
CA THR A 182 -22.72 -11.45 3.32
C THR A 182 -23.19 -10.68 2.07
N GLN A 183 -22.38 -10.54 1.04
CA GLN A 183 -22.70 -10.00 -0.28
C GLN A 183 -22.73 -11.12 -1.33
#